data_54a25b63c83434b30366afa0880204e4
#
_entry.id   54a25b63c83434b30366afa0880204e4
#
_cell.length_a   1.000
_cell.length_b   1.000
_cell.length_c   1.000
_cell.angle_alpha   90.00
_cell.angle_beta   90.00
_cell.angle_gamma   90.00
#
_symmetry.space_group_name_H-M   'P 1'
#
loop_
_entity.id
_entity.type
_entity.pdbx_description
1 polymer ?
#
loop_
_entity_poly.entity_id
_entity_poly.type
_entity_poly.pdbx_seq_one_letter_code
_entity_poly.pdbx_strand_id
1 'polypeptide(L)'
;MSKDLEEVTRMLNLYIDGAGNGNADCLWSAFHESARWFGSVDGVDYDMDKDGFTALMVETPGNPSSAKIVDIQIAGTAAIATVKEEGFWGTLSFTNFFTLAFLEGRWQITCKTFAHTGGSHA
;
A
#
# COMPACT_ATOMS: atom_id res chain seq x y z
N MET A 1 -4.04 13.63 19.62
CA MET A 1 -3.72 12.61 18.64
C MET A 1 -2.30 12.11 18.85
N SER A 2 -2.06 10.84 18.81
CA SER A 2 -0.72 10.33 19.06
C SER A 2 0.21 10.57 17.87
N LYS A 3 1.47 10.74 18.18
CA LYS A 3 2.52 10.88 17.17
C LYS A 3 2.61 9.61 16.31
N ASP A 4 2.42 8.44 16.90
CA ASP A 4 2.43 7.17 16.17
C ASP A 4 1.32 7.12 15.13
N LEU A 5 0.12 7.54 15.47
CA LEU A 5 -0.99 7.58 14.53
C LEU A 5 -0.69 8.53 13.36
N GLU A 6 -0.10 9.68 13.64
CA GLU A 6 0.28 10.62 12.60
C GLU A 6 1.33 10.02 11.64
N GLU A 7 2.35 9.35 12.19
CA GLU A 7 3.39 8.74 11.36
C GLU A 7 2.89 7.55 10.54
N VAL A 8 2.08 6.68 11.14
CA VAL A 8 1.47 5.57 10.42
C VAL A 8 0.61 6.09 9.27
N THR A 9 -0.21 7.10 9.55
CA THR A 9 -1.05 7.76 8.52
C THR A 9 -0.18 8.33 7.40
N ARG A 10 0.95 8.96 7.75
CA ARG A 10 1.87 9.52 6.75
C ARG A 10 2.45 8.42 5.85
N MET A 11 2.83 7.28 6.42
CA MET A 11 3.35 6.16 5.63
C MET A 11 2.31 5.64 4.64
N LEU A 12 1.06 5.52 5.09
CA LEU A 12 -0.04 5.07 4.22
C LEU A 12 -0.31 6.07 3.10
N ASN A 13 -0.26 7.37 3.40
CA ASN A 13 -0.42 8.40 2.37
C ASN A 13 0.74 8.41 1.37
N LEU A 14 1.97 8.12 1.80
CA LEU A 14 3.10 7.94 0.89
C LEU A 14 2.86 6.76 -0.06
N TYR A 15 2.27 5.68 0.44
CA TYR A 15 1.86 4.56 -0.42
C TYR A 15 0.82 5.02 -1.44
N ILE A 16 -0.23 5.70 -0.98
CA ILE A 16 -1.32 6.15 -1.85
C ILE A 16 -0.77 7.04 -2.98
N ASP A 17 0.06 8.02 -2.62
CA ASP A 17 0.66 8.92 -3.61
C ASP A 17 1.65 8.19 -4.51
N GLY A 18 2.46 7.32 -3.94
CA GLY A 18 3.47 6.57 -4.68
C GLY A 18 2.86 5.62 -5.70
N ALA A 19 1.90 4.81 -5.28
CA ALA A 19 1.24 3.85 -6.17
C ALA A 19 0.33 4.55 -7.18
N GLY A 20 -0.38 5.59 -6.73
CA GLY A 20 -1.30 6.34 -7.60
C GLY A 20 -0.59 7.10 -8.70
N ASN A 21 0.55 7.71 -8.40
CA ASN A 21 1.27 8.60 -9.32
C ASN A 21 2.54 7.98 -9.90
N GLY A 22 2.89 6.76 -9.51
CA GLY A 22 4.13 6.14 -9.94
C GLY A 22 5.37 6.80 -9.37
N ASN A 23 5.28 7.33 -8.15
CA ASN A 23 6.39 8.04 -7.51
C ASN A 23 7.25 7.08 -6.69
N ALA A 24 8.41 6.73 -7.24
CA ALA A 24 9.33 5.79 -6.61
C ALA A 24 9.81 6.25 -5.24
N ASP A 25 10.10 7.54 -5.08
CA ASP A 25 10.61 8.07 -3.80
C ASP A 25 9.58 7.92 -2.69
N CYS A 26 8.31 8.16 -2.98
CA CYS A 26 7.22 7.97 -2.01
C CYS A 26 7.12 6.51 -1.57
N LEU A 27 7.16 5.58 -2.52
CA LEU A 27 7.10 4.14 -2.22
C LEU A 27 8.33 3.70 -1.43
N TRP A 28 9.50 4.15 -1.85
CA TRP A 28 10.75 3.79 -1.19
C TRP A 28 10.79 4.28 0.27
N SER A 29 10.23 5.46 0.53
CA SER A 29 10.15 6.03 1.88
C SER A 29 9.15 5.32 2.78
N ALA A 30 8.06 4.79 2.21
CA ALA A 30 6.97 4.17 2.98
C ALA A 30 7.29 2.75 3.42
N PHE A 31 8.02 1.99 2.60
CA PHE A 31 8.16 0.54 2.79
C PHE A 31 9.53 0.15 3.34
N HIS A 32 9.50 -0.83 4.24
CA HIS A 32 10.72 -1.49 4.72
C HIS A 32 11.44 -2.16 3.54
N GLU A 33 12.76 -2.26 3.60
CA GLU A 33 13.55 -2.86 2.51
C GLU A 33 13.18 -4.32 2.23
N SER A 34 12.69 -5.04 3.25
CA SER A 34 12.28 -6.45 3.12
C SER A 34 10.77 -6.61 2.93
N ALA A 35 10.04 -5.52 2.65
CA ALA A 35 8.59 -5.56 2.50
C ALA A 35 8.16 -6.47 1.36
N ARG A 36 6.98 -7.07 1.51
CA ARG A 36 6.39 -7.98 0.52
C ARG A 36 4.98 -7.54 0.15
N TRP A 37 4.59 -7.88 -1.07
CA TRP A 37 3.25 -7.64 -1.60
C TRP A 37 2.67 -8.96 -2.07
N PHE A 38 1.49 -9.30 -1.54
CA PHE A 38 0.79 -10.53 -1.92
C PHE A 38 -0.65 -10.22 -2.29
N GLY A 39 -1.15 -10.87 -3.31
CA GLY A 39 -2.55 -10.78 -3.67
C GLY A 39 -2.83 -11.39 -5.02
N SER A 40 -4.11 -11.43 -5.38
CA SER A 40 -4.54 -11.96 -6.66
C SER A 40 -5.37 -10.93 -7.41
N VAL A 41 -5.18 -10.85 -8.72
CA VAL A 41 -5.97 -10.01 -9.62
C VAL A 41 -6.43 -10.88 -10.77
N ASP A 42 -7.74 -11.00 -10.97
CA ASP A 42 -8.34 -11.81 -12.04
C ASP A 42 -7.77 -13.23 -12.10
N GLY A 43 -7.56 -13.83 -10.92
CA GLY A 43 -7.07 -15.20 -10.81
C GLY A 43 -5.56 -15.36 -10.95
N VAL A 44 -4.81 -14.27 -11.12
CA VAL A 44 -3.34 -14.29 -11.20
C VAL A 44 -2.77 -13.88 -9.85
N ASP A 45 -1.93 -14.74 -9.28
CA ASP A 45 -1.30 -14.50 -7.99
C ASP A 45 -0.03 -13.66 -8.16
N TYR A 46 0.16 -12.72 -7.23
CA TYR A 46 1.33 -11.86 -7.18
C TYR A 46 2.06 -12.04 -5.87
N ASP A 47 3.37 -12.11 -5.95
CA ASP A 47 4.29 -12.13 -4.81
C ASP A 47 5.48 -11.26 -5.21
N MET A 48 5.53 -10.04 -4.71
CA MET A 48 6.52 -9.06 -5.12
C MET A 48 7.33 -8.55 -3.94
N ASP A 49 8.59 -8.23 -4.21
CA ASP A 49 9.43 -7.48 -3.28
C ASP A 49 9.33 -5.96 -3.55
N LYS A 50 10.08 -5.19 -2.79
CA LYS A 50 10.06 -3.73 -2.88
C LYS A 50 10.48 -3.22 -4.26
N ASP A 51 11.53 -3.80 -4.84
CA ASP A 51 11.99 -3.43 -6.18
C ASP A 51 10.93 -3.73 -7.23
N GLY A 52 10.36 -4.93 -7.18
CA GLY A 52 9.36 -5.38 -8.15
C GLY A 52 8.09 -4.54 -8.11
N PHE A 53 7.56 -4.26 -6.92
CA PHE A 53 6.38 -3.43 -6.80
C PHE A 53 6.64 -1.99 -7.24
N THR A 54 7.77 -1.41 -6.82
CA THR A 54 8.13 -0.05 -7.20
C THR A 54 8.25 0.07 -8.72
N ALA A 55 8.95 -0.86 -9.35
CA ALA A 55 9.11 -0.86 -10.82
C ALA A 55 7.74 -0.95 -11.52
N LEU A 56 6.84 -1.81 -11.04
CA LEU A 56 5.51 -1.94 -11.61
C LEU A 56 4.72 -0.64 -11.51
N MET A 57 4.75 0.03 -10.37
CA MET A 57 4.00 1.27 -10.18
C MET A 57 4.57 2.44 -10.96
N VAL A 58 5.90 2.50 -11.12
CA VAL A 58 6.53 3.53 -11.96
C VAL A 58 6.15 3.32 -13.42
N GLU A 59 6.17 2.09 -13.90
CA GLU A 59 5.81 1.76 -15.28
C GLU A 59 4.33 1.94 -15.56
N THR A 60 3.47 1.52 -14.61
CA THR A 60 2.01 1.58 -14.73
C THR A 60 1.39 2.17 -13.46
N PRO A 61 1.42 3.51 -13.30
CA PRO A 61 0.78 4.14 -12.13
C PRO A 61 -0.69 3.76 -12.00
N GLY A 62 -1.13 3.55 -10.75
CA GLY A 62 -2.49 3.10 -10.50
C GLY A 62 -3.56 4.12 -10.85
N ASN A 63 -3.28 5.39 -10.58
CA ASN A 63 -4.19 6.51 -10.86
C ASN A 63 -5.65 6.24 -10.46
N PRO A 64 -5.92 5.81 -9.21
CA PRO A 64 -7.29 5.50 -8.80
C PRO A 64 -8.15 6.76 -8.72
N SER A 65 -9.46 6.61 -8.89
CA SER A 65 -10.40 7.70 -8.70
C SER A 65 -10.61 8.01 -7.21
N SER A 66 -10.36 7.03 -6.35
CA SER A 66 -10.47 7.19 -4.90
C SER A 66 -9.52 6.24 -4.19
N ALA A 67 -8.85 6.72 -3.16
CA ALA A 67 -8.05 5.91 -2.24
C ALA A 67 -8.28 6.44 -0.83
N LYS A 68 -8.74 5.56 0.07
CA LYS A 68 -9.13 5.97 1.42
C LYS A 68 -8.56 5.03 2.47
N ILE A 69 -7.96 5.61 3.51
CA ILE A 69 -7.60 4.87 4.72
C ILE A 69 -8.90 4.71 5.51
N VAL A 70 -9.35 3.46 5.70
CA VAL A 70 -10.63 3.21 6.38
C VAL A 70 -10.46 2.70 7.80
N ASP A 71 -9.28 2.19 8.16
CA ASP A 71 -9.02 1.71 9.51
C ASP A 71 -7.52 1.68 9.80
N ILE A 72 -7.15 2.01 11.04
CA ILE A 72 -5.79 1.89 11.57
C ILE A 72 -5.89 1.40 13.01
N GLN A 73 -5.15 0.35 13.35
CA GLN A 73 -5.03 -0.15 14.71
C GLN A 73 -3.56 -0.22 15.08
N ILE A 74 -3.19 0.36 16.21
CA ILE A 74 -1.80 0.40 16.70
C ILE A 74 -1.71 -0.29 18.05
N ALA A 75 -0.73 -1.17 18.20
CA ALA A 75 -0.41 -1.83 19.46
C ALA A 75 1.11 -1.73 19.67
N GLY A 76 1.54 -0.79 20.52
CA GLY A 76 2.97 -0.57 20.76
C GLY A 76 3.72 -0.24 19.47
N THR A 77 4.62 -1.11 19.07
CA THR A 77 5.48 -0.92 17.89
C THR A 77 4.97 -1.62 16.64
N ALA A 78 3.73 -2.06 16.62
CA ALA A 78 3.12 -2.72 15.47
C ALA A 78 1.78 -2.10 15.13
N ALA A 79 1.41 -2.14 13.85
CA ALA A 79 0.13 -1.62 13.40
C ALA A 79 -0.42 -2.43 12.22
N ILE A 80 -1.74 -2.40 12.10
CA ILE A 80 -2.43 -2.88 10.90
C ILE A 80 -3.33 -1.76 10.38
N ALA A 81 -3.53 -1.76 9.06
CA ALA A 81 -4.36 -0.75 8.43
C ALA A 81 -5.06 -1.30 7.21
N THR A 82 -6.17 -0.65 6.84
CA THR A 82 -6.93 -0.99 5.63
C THR A 82 -7.08 0.25 4.77
N VAL A 83 -6.76 0.10 3.49
CA VAL A 83 -6.93 1.16 2.48
C VAL A 83 -7.80 0.60 1.36
N LYS A 84 -8.87 1.30 1.01
CA LYS A 84 -9.72 0.93 -0.12
C LYS A 84 -9.45 1.84 -1.30
N GLU A 85 -9.31 1.23 -2.47
CA GLU A 85 -9.05 1.94 -3.72
C GLU A 85 -10.11 1.58 -4.76
N GLU A 86 -10.57 2.60 -5.50
CA GLU A 86 -11.52 2.45 -6.60
C GLU A 86 -10.92 3.01 -7.88
N GLY A 87 -11.15 2.34 -9.00
CA GLY A 87 -10.67 2.82 -10.29
C GLY A 87 -9.18 2.70 -10.51
N PHE A 88 -8.52 1.79 -9.79
CA PHE A 88 -7.10 1.52 -9.98
C PHE A 88 -6.90 0.95 -11.39
N TRP A 89 -5.95 1.51 -12.13
CA TRP A 89 -5.77 1.25 -13.57
C TRP A 89 -7.07 1.44 -14.37
N GLY A 90 -7.92 2.36 -13.90
CA GLY A 90 -9.16 2.75 -14.54
C GLY A 90 -10.39 1.96 -14.10
N THR A 91 -10.27 0.68 -13.78
CA THR A 91 -11.42 -0.19 -13.57
C THR A 91 -11.39 -1.04 -12.31
N LEU A 92 -10.23 -1.22 -11.68
CA LEU A 92 -10.09 -2.18 -10.59
C LEU A 92 -10.39 -1.56 -9.23
N SER A 93 -11.09 -2.31 -8.40
CA SER A 93 -11.29 -1.98 -6.99
C SER A 93 -10.48 -2.92 -6.13
N PHE A 94 -9.82 -2.38 -5.11
CA PHE A 94 -9.02 -3.16 -4.18
C PHE A 94 -9.37 -2.84 -2.74
N THR A 95 -9.28 -3.85 -1.89
CA THR A 95 -9.14 -3.66 -0.45
C THR A 95 -7.74 -4.13 -0.08
N ASN A 96 -6.95 -3.23 0.46
CA ASN A 96 -5.56 -3.48 0.80
C ASN A 96 -5.39 -3.54 2.31
N PHE A 97 -4.79 -4.62 2.79
CA PHE A 97 -4.44 -4.77 4.20
C PHE A 97 -2.94 -4.58 4.35
N PHE A 98 -2.56 -3.74 5.31
CA PHE A 98 -1.16 -3.42 5.58
C PHE A 98 -0.77 -3.84 6.98
N THR A 99 0.46 -4.33 7.12
CA THR A 99 1.12 -4.39 8.41
C THR A 99 2.25 -3.36 8.42
N LEU A 100 2.44 -2.72 9.57
CA LEU A 100 3.50 -1.74 9.78
C LEU A 100 4.22 -2.07 11.09
N ALA A 101 5.48 -1.66 11.17
CA ALA A 101 6.27 -1.82 12.38
C ALA A 101 7.14 -0.60 12.60
N PHE A 102 7.38 -0.28 13.87
CA PHE A 102 8.33 0.76 14.27
C PHE A 102 9.70 0.10 14.41
N LEU A 103 10.54 0.31 13.42
CA LEU A 103 11.86 -0.31 13.30
C LEU A 103 12.89 0.75 12.96
N GLU A 104 14.06 0.66 13.58
CA GLU A 104 15.16 1.58 13.30
C GLU A 104 14.75 3.05 13.47
N GLY A 105 13.92 3.30 14.49
CA GLY A 105 13.52 4.67 14.85
C GLY A 105 12.39 5.26 14.02
N ARG A 106 11.74 4.48 13.15
CA ARG A 106 10.64 5.00 12.35
C ARG A 106 9.62 3.93 11.99
N TRP A 107 8.40 4.35 11.71
CA TRP A 107 7.35 3.48 11.19
C TRP A 107 7.60 3.16 9.73
N GLN A 108 7.40 1.89 9.36
CA GLN A 108 7.58 1.41 7.99
C GLN A 108 6.51 0.37 7.68
N ILE A 109 6.01 0.38 6.46
CA ILE A 109 5.11 -0.66 5.99
C ILE A 109 5.93 -1.93 5.72
N THR A 110 5.52 -3.06 6.30
CA THR A 110 6.23 -4.32 6.18
C THR A 110 5.59 -5.29 5.20
N CYS A 111 4.26 -5.21 5.03
CA CYS A 111 3.55 -6.08 4.09
C CYS A 111 2.29 -5.39 3.60
N LYS A 112 1.99 -5.61 2.33
CA LYS A 112 0.70 -5.25 1.75
C LYS A 112 0.09 -6.52 1.18
N THR A 113 -1.07 -6.92 1.72
CA THR A 113 -1.86 -8.02 1.17
C THR A 113 -3.12 -7.42 0.57
N PHE A 114 -3.32 -7.62 -0.73
CA PHE A 114 -4.40 -6.95 -1.44
C PHE A 114 -5.42 -7.94 -2.00
N ALA A 115 -6.67 -7.52 -1.98
CA ALA A 115 -7.78 -8.26 -2.57
C ALA A 115 -8.39 -7.45 -3.70
N HIS A 116 -8.55 -8.07 -4.85
CA HIS A 116 -9.29 -7.53 -5.99
C HIS A 116 -10.79 -7.71 -5.66
N THR A 117 -11.47 -6.61 -5.36
CA THR A 117 -12.85 -6.65 -4.85
C THR A 117 -13.89 -6.23 -5.89
N GLY A 118 -13.47 -5.69 -7.00
CA GLY A 118 -14.40 -5.27 -8.05
C GLY A 118 -13.70 -4.83 -9.30
N GLY A 119 -14.45 -4.72 -10.39
CA GLY A 119 -13.95 -4.32 -11.68
C GLY A 119 -13.23 -5.43 -12.42
N SER A 120 -13.08 -5.23 -13.73
CA SER A 120 -12.40 -6.20 -14.61
C SER A 120 -11.27 -5.50 -15.34
N HIS A 121 -10.15 -6.24 -15.52
CA HIS A 121 -8.99 -5.76 -16.25
C HIS A 121 -9.15 -5.90 -17.77
N ALA A 122 -10.20 -6.55 -18.19
CA ALA A 122 -10.45 -6.80 -19.61
C ALA A 122 -10.73 -5.53 -20.41
#